data_3d6d80e033881ce63d733f9b558beeff
#
_entry.id   3d6d80e033881ce63d733f9b558beeff
#
_cell.length_a   1.000
_cell.length_b   1.000
_cell.length_c   1.000
_cell.angle_alpha   90.00
_cell.angle_beta   90.00
_cell.angle_gamma   90.00
#
_symmetry.space_group_name_H-M   'P 1'
#
loop_
_entity.id
_entity.type
_entity.pdbx_description
1 polymer ?
#
loop_
_entity_poly.entity_id
_entity_poly.type
_entity_poly.pdbx_seq_one_letter_code
_entity_poly.pdbx_strand_id
1 'polypeptide(L)'
;MVKKTLILLLFLISCTGSETVIEESKSLNSEEVLNIIFESYKNFSDSPQKAIDIIWNFAHEDNKAITGPKERFAQMLVSEPYDSIIDLKEYSYEITYENETNVQYEVKVLAKTNDYFVISWFFEKTDCPEIEQQCWMTIGVTAPEYFQSGI
;
A
#
# COMPACT_ATOMS: atom_id res chain seq x y z
N MET A 1 44.05 -47.90 10.49
CA MET A 1 42.65 -47.81 10.04
C MET A 1 42.06 -46.50 10.53
N VAL A 2 42.00 -45.50 9.64
CA VAL A 2 41.48 -44.17 10.00
C VAL A 2 40.06 -44.09 9.43
N LYS A 3 39.03 -44.03 10.31
CA LYS A 3 37.62 -43.84 9.93
C LYS A 3 37.41 -42.37 9.55
N LYS A 4 37.17 -42.10 8.27
CA LYS A 4 36.72 -40.81 7.77
C LYS A 4 35.22 -40.64 8.11
N THR A 5 34.91 -39.75 9.07
CA THR A 5 33.56 -39.34 9.38
C THR A 5 33.17 -38.25 8.36
N LEU A 6 32.24 -38.56 7.48
CA LEU A 6 31.66 -37.63 6.53
C LEU A 6 30.58 -36.79 7.22
N ILE A 7 30.87 -35.52 7.49
CA ILE A 7 29.90 -34.58 8.04
C ILE A 7 29.08 -34.03 6.87
N LEU A 8 27.82 -34.46 6.77
CA LEU A 8 26.86 -33.96 5.79
C LEU A 8 26.29 -32.64 6.33
N LEU A 9 26.74 -31.51 5.77
CA LEU A 9 26.22 -30.18 6.07
C LEU A 9 24.91 -30.00 5.32
N LEU A 10 23.77 -30.14 6.00
CA LEU A 10 22.45 -29.79 5.50
C LEU A 10 22.30 -28.26 5.50
N PHE A 11 22.40 -27.65 4.33
CA PHE A 11 21.99 -26.27 4.11
C PHE A 11 20.44 -26.22 4.12
N LEU A 12 19.87 -25.75 5.22
CA LEU A 12 18.49 -25.34 5.27
C LEU A 12 18.35 -23.99 4.56
N ILE A 13 17.90 -24.00 3.34
CA ILE A 13 17.47 -22.80 2.62
C ILE A 13 16.14 -22.39 3.23
N SER A 14 16.19 -21.44 4.15
CA SER A 14 15.00 -20.79 4.72
C SER A 14 14.45 -19.83 3.67
N CYS A 15 13.33 -20.19 3.04
CA CYS A 15 12.52 -19.27 2.24
C CYS A 15 11.75 -18.34 3.20
N THR A 16 12.33 -17.21 3.58
CA THR A 16 11.68 -16.18 4.41
C THR A 16 11.40 -14.94 3.56
N GLY A 17 10.45 -15.03 2.63
CA GLY A 17 10.12 -13.91 1.75
C GLY A 17 8.73 -13.29 1.97
N SER A 18 7.79 -14.00 2.62
CA SER A 18 6.41 -13.50 2.79
C SER A 18 6.00 -13.22 4.25
N GLU A 19 6.66 -13.80 5.22
CA GLU A 19 6.32 -13.59 6.65
C GLU A 19 6.79 -12.22 7.18
N THR A 20 7.88 -11.66 6.67
CA THR A 20 8.44 -10.39 7.16
C THR A 20 7.57 -9.18 6.85
N VAL A 21 6.84 -9.17 5.72
CA VAL A 21 5.96 -8.05 5.34
C VAL A 21 4.69 -8.03 6.20
N ILE A 22 4.21 -9.20 6.63
CA ILE A 22 3.01 -9.33 7.47
C ILE A 22 3.32 -8.96 8.92
N GLU A 23 4.50 -9.27 9.42
CA GLU A 23 4.91 -8.93 10.79
C GLU A 23 5.13 -7.43 11.02
N GLU A 24 5.64 -6.70 10.02
CA GLU A 24 5.76 -5.24 10.07
C GLU A 24 4.41 -4.51 10.03
N SER A 25 3.39 -5.06 9.38
CA SER A 25 2.06 -4.43 9.31
C SER A 25 1.27 -4.48 10.63
N LYS A 26 1.67 -5.29 11.58
CA LYS A 26 0.98 -5.53 12.86
C LYS A 26 0.90 -4.35 13.81
N SER A 27 1.82 -3.40 13.70
CA SER A 27 1.93 -2.26 14.61
C SER A 27 1.80 -0.89 13.93
N LEU A 28 1.54 -0.89 12.62
CA LEU A 28 1.46 0.34 11.85
C LEU A 28 0.22 1.16 12.22
N ASN A 29 0.41 2.45 12.47
CA ASN A 29 -0.70 3.39 12.53
C ASN A 29 -1.17 3.77 11.11
N SER A 30 -2.29 4.47 11.01
CA SER A 30 -2.90 4.85 9.72
C SER A 30 -2.00 5.74 8.87
N GLU A 31 -1.20 6.60 9.50
CA GLU A 31 -0.25 7.48 8.83
C GLU A 31 0.91 6.70 8.21
N GLU A 32 1.44 5.71 8.94
CA GLU A 32 2.48 4.82 8.43
C GLU A 32 1.98 4.00 7.23
N VAL A 33 0.74 3.49 7.30
CA VAL A 33 0.10 2.78 6.18
C VAL A 33 -0.07 3.71 4.98
N LEU A 34 -0.55 4.94 5.20
CA LEU A 34 -0.69 5.94 4.14
C LEU A 34 0.66 6.21 3.44
N ASN A 35 1.71 6.41 4.22
CA ASN A 35 3.05 6.64 3.69
C ASN A 35 3.57 5.45 2.86
N ILE A 36 3.38 4.22 3.31
CA ILE A 36 3.75 3.01 2.54
C ILE A 36 3.03 2.98 1.20
N ILE A 37 1.73 3.28 1.18
CA ILE A 37 0.92 3.31 -0.03
C ILE A 37 1.42 4.41 -0.99
N PHE A 38 1.63 5.65 -0.51
CA PHE A 38 2.04 6.76 -1.37
C PHE A 38 3.50 6.64 -1.85
N GLU A 39 4.41 6.06 -1.04
CA GLU A 39 5.75 5.68 -1.52
C GLU A 39 5.69 4.60 -2.61
N SER A 40 4.69 3.71 -2.57
CA SER A 40 4.47 2.73 -3.64
C SER A 40 3.99 3.39 -4.93
N TYR A 41 3.14 4.42 -4.87
CA TYR A 41 2.78 5.23 -6.04
C TYR A 41 3.96 6.03 -6.58
N LYS A 42 4.79 6.59 -5.70
CA LYS A 42 5.97 7.38 -6.08
C LYS A 42 7.01 6.57 -6.86
N ASN A 43 7.15 5.30 -6.52
CA ASN A 43 8.11 4.38 -7.14
C ASN A 43 7.42 3.31 -8.02
N PHE A 44 6.23 3.62 -8.54
CA PHE A 44 5.38 2.63 -9.21
C PHE A 44 6.07 2.03 -10.43
N SER A 45 6.64 2.85 -11.32
CA SER A 45 7.27 2.37 -12.55
C SER A 45 8.52 1.54 -12.31
N ASP A 46 9.18 1.68 -11.18
CA ASP A 46 10.37 0.87 -10.81
C ASP A 46 10.00 -0.58 -10.48
N SER A 47 8.83 -0.79 -9.89
CA SER A 47 8.35 -2.11 -9.47
C SER A 47 6.82 -2.18 -9.46
N PRO A 48 6.14 -2.15 -10.64
CA PRO A 48 4.68 -2.05 -10.70
C PRO A 48 3.95 -3.15 -9.95
N GLN A 49 4.39 -4.40 -10.09
CA GLN A 49 3.77 -5.53 -9.40
C GLN A 49 3.84 -5.38 -7.89
N LYS A 50 5.00 -4.98 -7.35
CA LYS A 50 5.18 -4.76 -5.91
C LYS A 50 4.28 -3.62 -5.41
N ALA A 51 4.17 -2.52 -6.15
CA ALA A 51 3.30 -1.42 -5.80
C ALA A 51 1.83 -1.85 -5.76
N ILE A 52 1.36 -2.57 -6.78
CA ILE A 52 0.00 -3.14 -6.83
C ILE A 52 -0.24 -4.07 -5.65
N ASP A 53 0.72 -4.96 -5.32
CA ASP A 53 0.62 -5.89 -4.21
C ASP A 53 0.48 -5.17 -2.88
N ILE A 54 1.27 -4.14 -2.64
CA ILE A 54 1.22 -3.31 -1.42
C ILE A 54 -0.14 -2.63 -1.30
N ILE A 55 -0.57 -1.89 -2.32
CA ILE A 55 -1.83 -1.14 -2.30
C ILE A 55 -3.02 -2.09 -2.10
N TRP A 56 -3.01 -3.25 -2.78
CA TRP A 56 -4.03 -4.29 -2.63
C TRP A 56 -4.05 -4.90 -1.23
N ASN A 57 -2.88 -5.14 -0.64
CA ASN A 57 -2.80 -5.75 0.69
C ASN A 57 -3.36 -4.84 1.79
N PHE A 58 -3.25 -3.52 1.62
CA PHE A 58 -3.87 -2.54 2.53
C PHE A 58 -5.31 -2.16 2.16
N ALA A 59 -5.93 -2.77 1.16
CA ALA A 59 -7.33 -2.58 0.85
C ALA A 59 -8.22 -3.46 1.76
N HIS A 60 -9.27 -2.86 2.36
CA HIS A 60 -10.28 -3.57 3.12
C HIS A 60 -11.04 -4.57 2.24
N GLU A 61 -11.57 -5.64 2.82
CA GLU A 61 -12.30 -6.67 2.05
C GLU A 61 -13.52 -6.10 1.31
N ASP A 62 -14.23 -5.15 1.89
CA ASP A 62 -15.36 -4.47 1.21
C ASP A 62 -14.88 -3.65 0.00
N ASN A 63 -13.72 -2.99 0.11
CA ASN A 63 -13.10 -2.29 -1.02
C ASN A 63 -12.69 -3.30 -2.11
N LYS A 64 -12.06 -4.40 -1.73
CA LYS A 64 -11.69 -5.48 -2.65
C LYS A 64 -12.89 -6.10 -3.34
N ALA A 65 -14.02 -6.26 -2.63
CA ALA A 65 -15.26 -6.78 -3.20
C ALA A 65 -15.80 -5.89 -4.34
N ILE A 66 -15.61 -4.58 -4.25
CA ILE A 66 -16.05 -3.59 -5.24
C ILE A 66 -15.04 -3.48 -6.40
N THR A 67 -13.76 -3.40 -6.08
CA THR A 67 -12.69 -3.10 -7.04
C THR A 67 -12.04 -4.33 -7.66
N GLY A 68 -12.16 -5.50 -7.00
CA GLY A 68 -11.56 -6.75 -7.44
C GLY A 68 -12.22 -7.42 -8.65
N PRO A 69 -11.66 -8.50 -9.13
CA PRO A 69 -10.44 -9.17 -8.65
C PRO A 69 -9.16 -8.31 -8.80
N LYS A 70 -8.06 -8.76 -8.25
CA LYS A 70 -6.78 -8.01 -8.19
C LYS A 70 -6.29 -7.54 -9.57
N GLU A 71 -6.51 -8.33 -10.61
CA GLU A 71 -6.16 -7.98 -11.99
C GLU A 71 -6.96 -6.77 -12.50
N ARG A 72 -8.27 -6.71 -12.17
CA ARG A 72 -9.11 -5.56 -12.47
C ARG A 72 -8.69 -4.33 -11.67
N PHE A 73 -8.37 -4.51 -10.39
CA PHE A 73 -7.82 -3.45 -9.54
C PHE A 73 -6.53 -2.88 -10.12
N ALA A 74 -5.60 -3.75 -10.55
CA ALA A 74 -4.35 -3.33 -11.19
C ALA A 74 -4.60 -2.49 -12.46
N GLN A 75 -5.57 -2.90 -13.30
CA GLN A 75 -5.96 -2.14 -14.49
C GLN A 75 -6.56 -0.77 -14.13
N MET A 76 -7.36 -0.71 -13.06
CA MET A 76 -7.94 0.55 -12.56
C MET A 76 -6.84 1.53 -12.15
N LEU A 77 -5.81 1.07 -11.42
CA LEU A 77 -4.72 1.93 -10.95
C LEU A 77 -3.94 2.59 -12.09
N VAL A 78 -3.81 1.92 -13.25
CA VAL A 78 -3.07 2.42 -14.41
C VAL A 78 -3.98 3.07 -15.47
N SER A 79 -5.24 3.34 -15.12
CA SER A 79 -6.22 3.97 -15.99
C SER A 79 -6.71 5.29 -15.39
N GLU A 80 -7.22 6.18 -16.26
CA GLU A 80 -7.84 7.43 -15.80
C GLU A 80 -9.00 7.16 -14.81
N PRO A 81 -9.08 7.97 -13.74
CA PRO A 81 -8.23 9.12 -13.38
C PRO A 81 -7.04 8.76 -12.49
N TYR A 82 -6.89 7.50 -12.06
CA TYR A 82 -5.92 7.08 -11.04
C TYR A 82 -4.47 7.08 -11.54
N ASP A 83 -4.25 6.94 -12.85
CA ASP A 83 -2.92 7.00 -13.47
C ASP A 83 -2.22 8.36 -13.28
N SER A 84 -2.99 9.42 -13.00
CA SER A 84 -2.47 10.77 -12.76
C SER A 84 -1.51 10.88 -11.58
N ILE A 85 -1.62 9.96 -10.60
CA ILE A 85 -0.76 9.94 -9.40
C ILE A 85 0.37 8.90 -9.44
N ILE A 86 0.47 8.13 -10.54
CA ILE A 86 1.58 7.19 -10.74
C ILE A 86 2.88 7.98 -10.96
N ASP A 87 3.96 7.53 -10.31
CA ASP A 87 5.27 8.20 -10.31
C ASP A 87 5.19 9.66 -9.82
N LEU A 88 4.31 9.91 -8.84
CA LEU A 88 4.20 11.22 -8.22
C LEU A 88 5.58 11.71 -7.70
N LYS A 89 5.78 13.01 -7.68
CA LYS A 89 7.03 13.64 -7.21
C LYS A 89 7.03 13.84 -5.71
N GLU A 90 5.93 14.38 -5.20
CA GLU A 90 5.76 14.75 -3.81
C GLU A 90 4.30 14.56 -3.39
N TYR A 91 4.08 14.34 -2.11
CA TYR A 91 2.76 14.36 -1.49
C TYR A 91 2.82 14.97 -0.11
N SER A 92 1.71 15.53 0.31
CA SER A 92 1.46 15.98 1.68
C SER A 92 0.03 15.64 2.05
N TYR A 93 -0.26 15.54 3.32
CA TYR A 93 -1.59 15.17 3.79
C TYR A 93 -1.96 15.90 5.07
N GLU A 94 -3.27 15.98 5.29
CA GLU A 94 -3.85 16.43 6.56
C GLU A 94 -5.00 15.51 6.94
N ILE A 95 -5.22 15.35 8.25
CA ILE A 95 -6.36 14.61 8.77
C ILE A 95 -7.58 15.54 8.72
N THR A 96 -8.61 15.12 8.00
CA THR A 96 -9.89 15.86 7.91
C THR A 96 -10.97 15.28 8.83
N TYR A 97 -10.81 14.02 9.23
CA TYR A 97 -11.67 13.34 10.19
C TYR A 97 -10.91 12.23 10.89
N GLU A 98 -11.12 12.05 12.19
CA GLU A 98 -10.54 10.96 12.99
C GLU A 98 -11.44 10.59 14.17
N ASN A 99 -11.56 9.29 14.42
CA ASN A 99 -12.07 8.70 15.64
C ASN A 99 -11.29 7.40 15.97
N GLU A 100 -11.77 6.59 16.92
CA GLU A 100 -11.07 5.39 17.39
C GLU A 100 -10.85 4.33 16.29
N THR A 101 -11.75 4.26 15.30
CA THR A 101 -11.78 3.21 14.28
C THR A 101 -11.70 3.73 12.84
N ASN A 102 -11.83 5.04 12.62
CA ASN A 102 -11.83 5.60 11.27
C ASN A 102 -10.95 6.84 11.21
N VAL A 103 -10.25 7.00 10.11
CA VAL A 103 -9.51 8.21 9.80
C VAL A 103 -9.65 8.55 8.32
N GLN A 104 -9.80 9.84 8.04
CA GLN A 104 -9.82 10.39 6.69
C GLN A 104 -8.66 11.35 6.52
N TYR A 105 -7.90 11.14 5.48
CA TYR A 105 -6.84 12.05 5.02
C TYR A 105 -7.28 12.77 3.74
N GLU A 106 -7.01 14.06 3.68
CA GLU A 106 -6.92 14.78 2.41
C GLU A 106 -5.46 14.79 1.99
N VAL A 107 -5.15 14.21 0.83
CA VAL A 107 -3.80 14.08 0.31
C VAL A 107 -3.64 14.94 -0.93
N LYS A 108 -2.70 15.87 -0.89
CA LYS A 108 -2.28 16.69 -2.02
C LYS A 108 -1.05 16.05 -2.67
N VAL A 109 -1.13 15.81 -3.95
CA VAL A 109 -0.10 15.13 -4.74
C VAL A 109 0.42 16.08 -5.83
N LEU A 110 1.74 16.19 -5.95
CA LEU A 110 2.41 16.74 -7.13
C LEU A 110 2.71 15.61 -8.10
N ALA A 111 1.98 15.54 -9.18
CA ALA A 111 2.13 14.52 -10.21
C ALA A 111 3.43 14.69 -11.03
N LYS A 112 3.82 13.67 -11.77
CA LYS A 112 4.97 13.72 -12.70
C LYS A 112 4.83 14.79 -13.79
N THR A 113 3.58 15.17 -14.12
CA THR A 113 3.24 16.25 -15.07
C THR A 113 3.44 17.65 -14.52
N ASN A 114 3.77 17.83 -13.24
CA ASN A 114 3.78 19.08 -12.48
C ASN A 114 2.39 19.64 -12.15
N ASP A 115 1.35 18.84 -12.27
CA ASP A 115 0.02 19.21 -11.80
C ASP A 115 -0.21 18.75 -10.38
N TYR A 116 -1.00 19.52 -9.62
CA TYR A 116 -1.46 19.12 -8.30
C TYR A 116 -2.83 18.49 -8.37
N PHE A 117 -2.96 17.36 -7.67
CA PHE A 117 -4.23 16.67 -7.45
C PHE A 117 -4.53 16.56 -5.97
N VAL A 118 -5.81 16.48 -5.63
CA VAL A 118 -6.30 16.24 -4.28
C VAL A 118 -7.09 14.94 -4.27
N ILE A 119 -6.88 14.13 -3.22
CA ILE A 119 -7.49 12.82 -3.06
C ILE A 119 -7.93 12.67 -1.61
N SER A 120 -9.15 12.23 -1.36
CA SER A 120 -9.56 11.79 -0.02
C SER A 120 -9.31 10.29 0.13
N TRP A 121 -8.61 9.95 1.22
CA TRP A 121 -8.25 8.57 1.56
C TRP A 121 -8.89 8.17 2.88
N PHE A 122 -9.64 7.08 2.88
CA PHE A 122 -10.42 6.63 4.02
C PHE A 122 -9.88 5.31 4.56
N PHE A 123 -9.52 5.31 5.83
CA PHE A 123 -9.10 4.11 6.55
C PHE A 123 -10.12 3.70 7.61
N GLU A 124 -10.24 2.40 7.80
CA GLU A 124 -10.94 1.79 8.92
C GLU A 124 -10.00 0.82 9.65
N LYS A 125 -10.11 0.81 10.97
CA LYS A 125 -9.44 -0.13 11.84
C LYS A 125 -10.30 -1.39 11.94
N THR A 126 -9.78 -2.50 11.45
CA THR A 126 -10.51 -3.77 11.37
C THR A 126 -9.70 -4.91 11.97
N ASP A 127 -10.36 -6.02 12.29
CA ASP A 127 -9.68 -7.23 12.72
C ASP A 127 -8.96 -7.87 11.53
N CYS A 128 -7.67 -8.16 11.72
CA CYS A 128 -6.84 -8.84 10.74
C CYS A 128 -6.56 -10.27 11.24
N PRO A 129 -7.34 -11.27 10.79
CA PRO A 129 -7.28 -12.63 11.33
C PRO A 129 -5.91 -13.30 11.18
N GLU A 130 -5.19 -12.94 10.12
CA GLU A 130 -3.86 -13.49 9.81
C GLU A 130 -2.81 -13.14 10.86
N ILE A 131 -3.08 -12.10 11.65
CA ILE A 131 -2.14 -11.57 12.64
C ILE A 131 -2.72 -11.43 14.04
N GLU A 132 -3.98 -11.85 14.25
CA GLU A 132 -4.70 -11.79 15.52
C GLU A 132 -4.72 -10.40 16.20
N GLN A 133 -4.66 -9.33 15.38
CA GLN A 133 -4.65 -7.93 15.83
C GLN A 133 -5.51 -7.06 14.92
N GLN A 134 -5.80 -5.85 15.39
CA GLN A 134 -6.42 -4.82 14.56
C GLN A 134 -5.37 -4.14 13.68
N CYS A 135 -5.74 -3.86 12.44
CA CYS A 135 -4.93 -3.13 11.47
C CYS A 135 -5.75 -2.06 10.74
N TRP A 136 -5.06 -1.08 10.18
CA TRP A 136 -5.67 -0.03 9.38
C TRP A 136 -5.75 -0.45 7.92
N MET A 137 -6.96 -0.45 7.36
CA MET A 137 -7.23 -0.87 5.98
C MET A 137 -7.97 0.23 5.22
N THR A 138 -7.64 0.40 3.94
CA THR A 138 -8.31 1.36 3.05
C THR A 138 -9.71 0.88 2.72
N ILE A 139 -10.74 1.60 3.18
CA ILE A 139 -12.15 1.33 2.84
C ILE A 139 -12.62 2.06 1.61
N GLY A 140 -11.96 3.16 1.24
CA GLY A 140 -12.32 3.94 0.06
C GLY A 140 -11.28 5.00 -0.28
N VAL A 141 -11.33 5.42 -1.54
CA VAL A 141 -10.48 6.49 -2.10
C VAL A 141 -11.31 7.24 -3.12
N THR A 142 -11.29 8.58 -3.07
CA THR A 142 -11.90 9.37 -4.16
C THR A 142 -11.02 9.33 -5.42
N ALA A 143 -11.62 9.58 -6.57
CA ALA A 143 -10.83 9.88 -7.76
C ALA A 143 -9.92 11.09 -7.51
N PRO A 144 -8.68 11.09 -8.05
CA PRO A 144 -7.83 12.28 -8.00
C PRO A 144 -8.51 13.46 -8.72
N GLU A 145 -8.66 14.56 -8.01
CA GLU A 145 -9.23 15.79 -8.56
C GLU A 145 -8.12 16.78 -8.86
N TYR A 146 -8.09 17.31 -10.09
CA TYR A 146 -7.14 18.35 -10.48
C TYR A 146 -7.37 19.60 -9.61
N PHE A 147 -6.30 20.12 -9.04
CA PHE A 147 -6.35 21.29 -8.17
C PHE A 147 -5.74 22.52 -8.84
N GLN A 148 -4.52 22.42 -9.35
CA GLN A 148 -3.82 23.50 -10.06
C GLN A 148 -2.55 22.97 -10.76
N SER A 149 -2.04 23.75 -11.72
CA SER A 149 -0.70 23.49 -12.29
C SER A 149 0.39 23.91 -11.30
N GLY A 150 1.44 23.10 -11.21
CA GLY A 150 2.68 23.48 -10.54
C GLY A 150 3.44 24.53 -11.38
N ILE A 151 4.18 25.40 -10.72
CA ILE A 151 5.00 26.44 -11.36
C ILE A 151 6.38 25.86 -11.68
#